data_728c11e296554cb9c0825f8756d1301e
#
_entry.id   728c11e296554cb9c0825f8756d1301e
#
_cell.length_a   1.000
_cell.length_b   1.000
_cell.length_c   1.000
_cell.angle_alpha   90.00
_cell.angle_beta   90.00
_cell.angle_gamma   90.00
#
_symmetry.space_group_name_H-M   'P 1'
#
loop_
_entity.id
_entity.type
_entity.pdbx_description
1 polymer ?
#
loop_
_entity_poly.entity_id
_entity_poly.type
_entity_poly.pdbx_seq_one_letter_code
_entity_poly.pdbx_strand_id
1 'polypeptide(L)'
;MPREHVIEIDASKALAEQPETGHNRWHETIAPVVEVDVGDTVVFETRDAFDGQLGPSSTGEEVAAARLGPVHPLTGPVFVKGAEPGDLLEAELVRIDPDPWENWGYTVEVPGFGFLRDEFPDPYIVHWRLEDGGATSEQVPGVRLPFAPFPGVFGLAPSAALRRAAAEREAELAARGGVALPPDPDGAVPAADPVASEGLRTVPPRETGGNIDIKQTTPGVKLLLPVYVDGALVSTGDVHYTQGDCEACGTAIEMRSRVHVRFQLRKREAAQRGIRDLQLVRDDYFAPPEFAAPRRFFATTGISVHKDGRNESEDATLAARNALLNMIDYLGTRGFDRQQAYALCSCAVDLRISQLVDVPNFTVTALLPLDIFV
;
A
#
# COMPACT_ATOMS: atom_id res chain seq x y z
N MET A 1 23.60 16.72 16.96
CA MET A 1 22.81 15.56 17.45
C MET A 1 21.63 15.45 16.53
N PRO A 2 21.23 14.24 16.13
CA PRO A 2 20.00 14.04 15.34
C PRO A 2 18.81 14.72 15.99
N ARG A 3 17.94 15.32 15.18
CA ARG A 3 16.72 16.00 15.61
C ARG A 3 15.52 15.14 15.25
N GLU A 4 14.41 15.39 15.92
CA GLU A 4 13.12 14.86 15.52
C GLU A 4 12.26 16.03 14.99
N HIS A 5 11.66 15.81 13.83
CA HIS A 5 10.73 16.72 13.17
C HIS A 5 9.38 16.05 13.09
N VAL A 6 8.31 16.73 13.43
CA VAL A 6 6.96 16.20 13.34
C VAL A 6 6.18 16.99 12.29
N ILE A 7 5.57 16.30 11.36
CA ILE A 7 4.59 16.87 10.45
C ILE A 7 3.22 16.50 11.01
N GLU A 8 2.63 17.46 11.73
CA GLU A 8 1.33 17.29 12.36
C GLU A 8 0.19 17.52 11.35
N ILE A 9 -0.89 16.77 11.52
CA ILE A 9 -2.15 16.97 10.79
C ILE A 9 -3.31 17.18 11.76
N ASP A 10 -4.31 17.92 11.34
CA ASP A 10 -5.62 17.91 11.98
C ASP A 10 -6.46 16.81 11.32
N ALA A 11 -6.52 15.65 11.96
CA ALA A 11 -7.18 14.47 11.42
C ALA A 11 -8.72 14.62 11.26
N SER A 12 -9.29 15.73 11.76
CA SER A 12 -10.70 16.08 11.49
C SER A 12 -10.92 16.77 10.14
N LYS A 13 -9.84 17.09 9.42
CA LYS A 13 -9.85 17.79 8.13
C LYS A 13 -9.31 16.92 7.00
N ALA A 14 -9.94 16.99 5.85
CA ALA A 14 -9.41 16.42 4.63
C ALA A 14 -8.10 17.12 4.20
N LEU A 15 -7.29 16.46 3.40
CA LEU A 15 -6.05 17.04 2.87
C LEU A 15 -6.28 18.35 2.12
N ALA A 16 -7.38 18.46 1.38
CA ALA A 16 -7.73 19.69 0.65
C ALA A 16 -7.98 20.91 1.55
N GLU A 17 -8.28 20.69 2.84
CA GLU A 17 -8.47 21.73 3.85
C GLU A 17 -7.15 22.08 4.59
N GLN A 18 -6.10 21.25 4.40
CA GLN A 18 -4.76 21.44 4.96
C GLN A 18 -3.66 21.13 3.92
N PRO A 19 -3.67 21.79 2.75
CA PRO A 19 -2.76 21.48 1.65
C PRO A 19 -1.28 21.72 1.99
N GLU A 20 -0.99 22.44 3.07
CA GLU A 20 0.35 22.68 3.59
C GLU A 20 0.97 21.46 4.29
N THR A 21 0.18 20.42 4.59
CA THR A 21 0.66 19.21 5.29
C THR A 21 1.01 18.07 4.34
N GLY A 22 0.60 18.16 3.06
CA GLY A 22 0.80 17.04 2.16
C GLY A 22 0.27 17.25 0.74
N HIS A 23 0.16 16.14 0.03
CA HIS A 23 -0.30 16.10 -1.36
C HIS A 23 -0.90 14.73 -1.70
N ASN A 24 -1.59 14.65 -2.85
CA ASN A 24 -2.07 13.38 -3.40
C ASN A 24 -1.70 13.20 -4.89
N ARG A 25 -0.63 13.88 -5.30
CA ARG A 25 -0.06 13.75 -6.64
C ARG A 25 1.46 13.72 -6.56
N TRP A 26 2.10 12.89 -7.35
CA TRP A 26 3.56 12.88 -7.47
C TRP A 26 3.99 13.90 -8.54
N HIS A 27 4.67 14.96 -8.09
CA HIS A 27 5.19 16.02 -8.96
C HIS A 27 6.41 16.71 -8.33
N GLU A 28 7.43 16.95 -9.14
CA GLU A 28 8.71 17.52 -8.73
C GLU A 28 8.65 18.97 -8.23
N THR A 29 7.55 19.67 -8.50
CA THR A 29 7.40 21.09 -8.11
C THR A 29 6.62 21.29 -6.81
N ILE A 30 6.17 20.21 -6.16
CA ILE A 30 5.49 20.35 -4.86
C ILE A 30 6.51 20.80 -3.82
N ALA A 31 6.23 21.92 -3.18
CA ALA A 31 7.12 22.49 -2.17
C ALA A 31 7.23 21.55 -0.94
N PRO A 32 8.43 21.38 -0.37
CA PRO A 32 8.58 20.58 0.82
C PRO A 32 7.90 21.23 2.03
N VAL A 33 7.29 20.38 2.87
CA VAL A 33 6.71 20.80 4.17
C VAL A 33 7.80 21.08 5.19
N VAL A 34 8.89 20.33 5.13
CA VAL A 34 10.04 20.47 6.04
C VAL A 34 11.33 20.08 5.34
N GLU A 35 12.44 20.71 5.74
CA GLU A 35 13.80 20.34 5.34
C GLU A 35 14.54 19.73 6.53
N VAL A 36 15.20 18.60 6.31
CA VAL A 36 15.90 17.84 7.36
C VAL A 36 17.34 17.54 7.00
N ASP A 37 18.18 17.36 8.01
CA ASP A 37 19.56 16.90 7.83
C ASP A 37 19.59 15.36 7.81
N VAL A 38 20.58 14.79 7.14
CA VAL A 38 20.82 13.34 7.17
C VAL A 38 21.05 12.88 8.60
N GLY A 39 20.40 11.81 9.00
CA GLY A 39 20.41 11.27 10.36
C GLY A 39 19.27 11.76 11.25
N ASP A 40 18.55 12.80 10.85
CA ASP A 40 17.35 13.24 11.56
C ASP A 40 16.22 12.21 11.41
N THR A 41 15.29 12.22 12.37
CA THR A 41 14.06 11.43 12.32
C THR A 41 12.89 12.34 11.99
N VAL A 42 12.04 11.92 11.07
CA VAL A 42 10.76 12.58 10.78
C VAL A 42 9.61 11.70 11.22
N VAL A 43 8.67 12.29 11.93
CA VAL A 43 7.40 11.69 12.29
C VAL A 43 6.34 12.24 11.34
N PHE A 44 5.79 11.36 10.53
CA PHE A 44 4.69 11.68 9.63
C PHE A 44 3.38 11.29 10.31
N GLU A 45 2.53 12.23 10.66
CA GLU A 45 1.14 11.92 10.98
C GLU A 45 0.39 11.73 9.67
N THR A 46 -0.26 10.57 9.49
CA THR A 46 -0.90 10.19 8.22
C THR A 46 -2.41 10.13 8.35
N ARG A 47 -3.10 10.52 7.28
CA ARG A 47 -4.52 10.27 7.08
C ARG A 47 -4.72 8.82 6.61
N ASP A 48 -5.95 8.32 6.76
CA ASP A 48 -6.33 7.05 6.14
C ASP A 48 -6.39 7.16 4.60
N ALA A 49 -6.41 6.01 3.92
CA ALA A 49 -6.37 5.92 2.46
C ALA A 49 -7.42 6.77 1.74
N PHE A 50 -8.61 6.90 2.32
CA PHE A 50 -9.75 7.61 1.71
C PHE A 50 -9.92 9.06 2.19
N ASP A 51 -8.92 9.62 2.91
CA ASP A 51 -8.92 11.03 3.37
C ASP A 51 -10.14 11.37 4.26
N GLY A 52 -10.54 10.45 5.15
CA GLY A 52 -11.65 10.63 6.06
C GLY A 52 -13.04 10.56 5.41
N GLN A 53 -13.16 10.10 4.17
CA GLN A 53 -14.48 9.91 3.52
C GLN A 53 -15.30 8.79 4.16
N LEU A 54 -14.62 7.84 4.83
CA LEU A 54 -15.25 6.73 5.53
C LEU A 54 -15.03 6.87 7.03
N GLY A 55 -16.01 6.41 7.80
CA GLY A 55 -15.99 6.48 9.26
C GLY A 55 -16.53 5.20 9.92
N PRO A 56 -16.51 5.12 11.26
CA PRO A 56 -16.91 3.90 12.00
C PRO A 56 -18.36 3.43 11.79
N SER A 57 -19.19 4.26 11.19
CA SER A 57 -20.59 3.93 10.87
C SER A 57 -20.87 3.83 9.37
N SER A 58 -19.83 3.95 8.53
CA SER A 58 -19.99 3.88 7.07
C SER A 58 -20.50 2.52 6.62
N THR A 59 -21.26 2.53 5.54
CA THR A 59 -21.90 1.37 4.92
C THR A 59 -21.33 1.12 3.52
N GLY A 60 -21.72 0.02 2.88
CA GLY A 60 -21.35 -0.24 1.50
C GLY A 60 -21.82 0.85 0.52
N GLU A 61 -22.93 1.55 0.81
CA GLU A 61 -23.39 2.66 -0.02
C GLU A 61 -22.39 3.84 -0.01
N GLU A 62 -21.81 4.15 1.15
CA GLU A 62 -20.80 5.19 1.28
C GLU A 62 -19.47 4.76 0.63
N VAL A 63 -19.13 3.47 0.68
CA VAL A 63 -17.99 2.92 -0.08
C VAL A 63 -18.18 3.12 -1.58
N ALA A 64 -19.39 2.81 -2.11
CA ALA A 64 -19.71 3.02 -3.52
C ALA A 64 -19.71 4.49 -3.93
N ALA A 65 -20.02 5.39 -3.01
CA ALA A 65 -20.04 6.83 -3.23
C ALA A 65 -18.68 7.53 -3.01
N ALA A 66 -17.70 6.83 -2.44
CA ALA A 66 -16.39 7.38 -2.15
C ALA A 66 -15.68 7.83 -3.43
N ARG A 67 -15.10 9.04 -3.38
CA ARG A 67 -14.38 9.61 -4.51
C ARG A 67 -12.94 9.10 -4.52
N LEU A 68 -12.50 8.60 -5.66
CA LEU A 68 -11.13 8.13 -5.86
C LEU A 68 -10.14 9.25 -6.22
N GLY A 69 -10.63 10.46 -6.51
CA GLY A 69 -9.80 11.63 -6.80
C GLY A 69 -8.83 12.00 -5.68
N PRO A 70 -9.24 12.06 -4.41
CA PRO A 70 -8.40 12.34 -3.25
C PRO A 70 -7.41 11.21 -2.86
N VAL A 71 -7.61 9.98 -3.30
CA VAL A 71 -6.85 8.79 -2.91
C VAL A 71 -5.46 8.77 -3.56
N HIS A 72 -4.35 8.59 -2.85
CA HIS A 72 -4.18 8.54 -1.40
C HIS A 72 -3.65 9.90 -0.92
N PRO A 73 -4.11 10.41 0.22
CA PRO A 73 -3.53 11.58 0.84
C PRO A 73 -2.17 11.22 1.46
N LEU A 74 -1.11 11.93 1.07
CA LEU A 74 0.24 11.70 1.57
C LEU A 74 0.68 12.89 2.42
N THR A 75 1.37 12.60 3.51
CA THR A 75 2.05 13.59 4.34
C THR A 75 3.46 13.84 3.80
N GLY A 76 3.85 15.11 3.68
CA GLY A 76 5.10 15.53 3.06
C GLY A 76 4.88 16.51 1.90
N PRO A 77 5.87 16.77 1.01
CA PRO A 77 7.17 16.12 0.94
C PRO A 77 8.17 16.62 1.98
N VAL A 78 9.11 15.77 2.34
CA VAL A 78 10.28 16.10 3.14
C VAL A 78 11.48 16.29 2.22
N PHE A 79 12.17 17.42 2.34
CA PHE A 79 13.43 17.68 1.66
C PHE A 79 14.60 17.19 2.51
N VAL A 80 15.31 16.18 2.04
CA VAL A 80 16.52 15.65 2.70
C VAL A 80 17.74 16.39 2.15
N LYS A 81 18.36 17.23 2.97
CA LYS A 81 19.49 18.06 2.57
C LYS A 81 20.66 17.23 2.07
N GLY A 82 21.20 17.62 0.92
CA GLY A 82 22.30 16.95 0.27
C GLY A 82 21.92 15.75 -0.58
N ALA A 83 20.65 15.37 -0.64
CA ALA A 83 20.18 14.36 -1.61
C ALA A 83 20.18 14.95 -3.02
N GLU A 84 20.79 14.25 -3.97
CA GLU A 84 20.96 14.67 -5.37
C GLU A 84 20.58 13.51 -6.31
N PRO A 85 20.17 13.80 -7.55
CA PRO A 85 19.89 12.76 -8.53
C PRO A 85 21.05 11.78 -8.71
N GLY A 86 20.73 10.48 -8.66
CA GLY A 86 21.72 9.39 -8.72
C GLY A 86 22.25 8.90 -7.37
N ASP A 87 21.88 9.55 -6.28
CA ASP A 87 22.07 9.00 -4.92
C ASP A 87 21.06 7.87 -4.66
N LEU A 88 21.33 7.08 -3.63
CA LEU A 88 20.37 6.14 -3.07
C LEU A 88 19.98 6.65 -1.68
N LEU A 89 18.72 7.01 -1.50
CA LEU A 89 18.18 7.36 -0.20
C LEU A 89 17.90 6.08 0.58
N GLU A 90 18.41 6.01 1.81
CA GLU A 90 18.07 4.98 2.76
C GLU A 90 17.09 5.56 3.77
N ALA A 91 15.85 5.06 3.79
CA ALA A 91 14.79 5.42 4.72
C ALA A 91 14.52 4.25 5.67
N GLU A 92 14.98 4.36 6.91
CA GLU A 92 14.75 3.38 7.97
C GLU A 92 13.40 3.62 8.62
N LEU A 93 12.52 2.65 8.56
CA LEU A 93 11.27 2.64 9.31
C LEU A 93 11.57 2.33 10.78
N VAL A 94 11.61 3.35 11.62
CA VAL A 94 12.03 3.22 13.02
C VAL A 94 10.90 2.69 13.89
N ARG A 95 9.71 3.25 13.70
CA ARG A 95 8.50 2.92 14.46
C ARG A 95 7.26 3.33 13.68
N ILE A 96 6.18 2.61 13.88
CA ILE A 96 4.86 2.94 13.35
C ILE A 96 3.86 2.75 14.49
N ASP A 97 3.12 3.80 14.82
CA ASP A 97 2.14 3.79 15.88
C ASP A 97 0.75 4.00 15.27
N PRO A 98 -0.30 3.31 15.74
CA PRO A 98 -1.67 3.64 15.36
C PRO A 98 -2.03 5.04 15.89
N ASP A 99 -3.09 5.63 15.33
CA ASP A 99 -3.63 6.89 15.83
C ASP A 99 -4.10 6.72 17.28
N PRO A 100 -3.61 7.53 18.21
CA PRO A 100 -3.97 7.41 19.63
C PRO A 100 -5.41 7.85 19.93
N TRP A 101 -6.09 8.50 18.99
CA TRP A 101 -7.46 9.00 19.20
C TRP A 101 -8.54 8.10 18.61
N GLU A 102 -8.19 7.21 17.68
CA GLU A 102 -9.13 6.28 17.07
C GLU A 102 -8.63 4.84 17.13
N ASN A 103 -9.41 3.99 17.80
CA ASN A 103 -9.19 2.55 17.83
C ASN A 103 -9.96 1.86 16.71
N TRP A 104 -9.89 2.42 15.50
CA TRP A 104 -10.70 1.97 14.38
C TRP A 104 -9.87 1.91 13.09
N GLY A 105 -10.19 0.92 12.28
CA GLY A 105 -9.71 0.77 10.92
C GLY A 105 -10.78 0.07 10.08
N TYR A 106 -10.55 -0.02 8.80
CA TYR A 106 -11.52 -0.62 7.88
C TYR A 106 -10.84 -1.37 6.74
N THR A 107 -11.58 -2.32 6.15
CA THR A 107 -11.25 -2.97 4.88
C THR A 107 -12.44 -2.81 3.96
N VAL A 108 -12.23 -2.37 2.73
CA VAL A 108 -13.33 -2.14 1.78
C VAL A 108 -13.14 -2.89 0.47
N GLU A 109 -14.25 -3.34 -0.08
CA GLU A 109 -14.35 -3.83 -1.46
C GLU A 109 -15.01 -2.73 -2.29
N VAL A 110 -14.21 -2.05 -3.11
CA VAL A 110 -14.69 -0.95 -3.96
C VAL A 110 -15.13 -1.52 -5.30
N PRO A 111 -16.36 -1.23 -5.77
CA PRO A 111 -16.84 -1.71 -7.06
C PRO A 111 -15.88 -1.40 -8.21
N GLY A 112 -15.50 -2.43 -8.97
CA GLY A 112 -14.59 -2.31 -10.10
C GLY A 112 -13.10 -2.26 -9.73
N PHE A 113 -12.74 -2.35 -8.45
CA PHE A 113 -11.37 -2.41 -7.94
C PHE A 113 -11.07 -3.76 -7.27
N GLY A 114 -9.79 -4.06 -7.00
CA GLY A 114 -9.36 -5.33 -6.44
C GLY A 114 -9.03 -6.41 -7.48
N PHE A 115 -8.36 -7.46 -7.03
CA PHE A 115 -7.86 -8.53 -7.92
C PHE A 115 -8.99 -9.41 -8.48
N LEU A 116 -10.05 -9.62 -7.70
CA LEU A 116 -11.23 -10.40 -8.08
C LEU A 116 -12.46 -9.53 -8.35
N ARG A 117 -12.28 -8.28 -8.83
CA ARG A 117 -13.34 -7.28 -9.02
C ARG A 117 -14.54 -7.70 -9.88
N ASP A 118 -14.34 -8.69 -10.74
CA ASP A 118 -15.39 -9.28 -11.56
C ASP A 118 -16.23 -10.34 -10.82
N GLU A 119 -15.70 -10.93 -9.78
CA GLU A 119 -16.39 -11.88 -8.88
C GLU A 119 -17.07 -11.16 -7.70
N PHE A 120 -16.60 -9.93 -7.37
CA PHE A 120 -17.06 -9.10 -6.24
C PHE A 120 -17.43 -7.70 -6.74
N PRO A 121 -18.56 -7.55 -7.44
CA PRO A 121 -19.00 -6.27 -7.99
C PRO A 121 -19.65 -5.34 -6.98
N ASP A 122 -20.11 -5.87 -5.84
CA ASP A 122 -20.88 -5.12 -4.84
C ASP A 122 -19.94 -4.49 -3.80
N PRO A 123 -20.25 -3.24 -3.33
CA PRO A 123 -19.45 -2.60 -2.31
C PRO A 123 -19.60 -3.31 -0.96
N TYR A 124 -18.52 -3.40 -0.21
CA TYR A 124 -18.54 -3.97 1.11
C TYR A 124 -17.58 -3.23 2.04
N ILE A 125 -17.83 -3.22 3.35
CA ILE A 125 -16.93 -2.68 4.37
C ILE A 125 -16.91 -3.59 5.58
N VAL A 126 -15.69 -3.85 6.08
CA VAL A 126 -15.45 -4.46 7.38
C VAL A 126 -14.87 -3.40 8.30
N HIS A 127 -15.51 -3.18 9.44
CA HIS A 127 -15.02 -2.31 10.50
C HIS A 127 -14.17 -3.11 11.49
N TRP A 128 -12.97 -2.64 11.74
CA TRP A 128 -12.05 -3.25 12.69
C TRP A 128 -11.89 -2.39 13.93
N ARG A 129 -11.97 -3.02 15.10
CA ARG A 129 -11.54 -2.43 16.36
C ARG A 129 -10.06 -2.74 16.55
N LEU A 130 -9.24 -1.70 16.68
CA LEU A 130 -7.79 -1.80 16.83
C LEU A 130 -7.44 -1.73 18.32
N GLU A 131 -6.92 -2.83 18.87
CA GLU A 131 -6.59 -2.98 20.30
C GLU A 131 -5.16 -3.53 20.45
N ASP A 132 -4.58 -3.42 21.63
CA ASP A 132 -3.23 -3.95 21.95
C ASP A 132 -3.09 -5.46 21.65
N GLY A 133 -4.19 -6.20 21.72
CA GLY A 133 -4.22 -7.64 21.45
C GLY A 133 -4.43 -8.01 19.98
N GLY A 134 -4.59 -7.06 19.10
CA GLY A 134 -4.86 -7.27 17.67
C GLY A 134 -6.20 -6.69 17.22
N ALA A 135 -6.41 -6.63 15.91
CA ALA A 135 -7.64 -6.15 15.30
C ALA A 135 -8.73 -7.22 15.33
N THR A 136 -9.94 -6.83 15.72
CA THR A 136 -11.14 -7.68 15.75
C THR A 136 -12.32 -7.00 15.08
N SER A 137 -13.29 -7.78 14.57
CA SER A 137 -14.50 -7.28 13.94
C SER A 137 -15.71 -8.14 14.28
N GLU A 138 -16.85 -7.49 14.52
CA GLU A 138 -18.14 -8.18 14.66
C GLU A 138 -18.62 -8.78 13.33
N GLN A 139 -18.20 -8.20 12.22
CA GLN A 139 -18.53 -8.67 10.87
C GLN A 139 -17.71 -9.90 10.46
N VAL A 140 -16.54 -10.12 11.09
CA VAL A 140 -15.66 -11.28 10.87
C VAL A 140 -15.40 -11.95 12.21
N PRO A 141 -16.42 -12.61 12.81
CA PRO A 141 -16.35 -13.14 14.18
C PRO A 141 -15.33 -14.26 14.30
N GLY A 142 -14.69 -14.34 15.48
CA GLY A 142 -13.70 -15.38 15.79
C GLY A 142 -12.36 -15.21 15.10
N VAL A 143 -12.09 -14.02 14.55
CA VAL A 143 -10.80 -13.65 13.95
C VAL A 143 -10.16 -12.53 14.74
N ARG A 144 -8.85 -12.65 14.97
CA ARG A 144 -8.00 -11.62 15.54
C ARG A 144 -6.72 -11.52 14.71
N LEU A 145 -6.48 -10.34 14.13
CA LEU A 145 -5.33 -10.08 13.29
C LEU A 145 -4.24 -9.34 14.06
N PRO A 146 -2.97 -9.75 13.96
CA PRO A 146 -1.87 -9.11 14.69
C PRO A 146 -1.58 -7.70 14.18
N PHE A 147 -1.02 -6.86 15.05
CA PHE A 147 -0.49 -5.54 14.66
C PHE A 147 0.83 -5.71 13.94
N ALA A 148 0.82 -5.52 12.64
CA ALA A 148 1.94 -5.72 11.72
C ALA A 148 2.05 -4.53 10.76
N PRO A 149 2.22 -3.29 11.30
CA PRO A 149 1.98 -2.08 10.53
C PRO A 149 3.09 -1.78 9.53
N PHE A 150 2.70 -1.19 8.41
CA PHE A 150 3.62 -0.66 7.42
C PHE A 150 2.91 0.42 6.57
N PRO A 151 3.66 1.34 5.93
CA PRO A 151 3.07 2.27 4.98
C PRO A 151 2.82 1.57 3.64
N GLY A 152 1.58 1.56 3.15
CA GLY A 152 1.24 1.13 1.79
C GLY A 152 1.89 2.06 0.78
N VAL A 153 1.83 3.37 1.03
CA VAL A 153 2.51 4.37 0.19
C VAL A 153 3.77 4.90 0.86
N PHE A 154 4.91 4.70 0.21
CA PHE A 154 6.17 5.34 0.53
C PHE A 154 6.95 5.64 -0.75
N GLY A 155 7.28 6.91 -1.01
CA GLY A 155 7.95 7.24 -2.26
C GLY A 155 8.65 8.59 -2.28
N LEU A 156 9.35 8.81 -3.38
CA LEU A 156 10.06 10.04 -3.72
C LEU A 156 9.40 10.73 -4.90
N ALA A 157 9.61 12.05 -5.04
CA ALA A 157 9.19 12.75 -6.25
C ALA A 157 9.96 12.25 -7.48
N PRO A 158 9.28 11.98 -8.59
CA PRO A 158 9.94 11.69 -9.86
C PRO A 158 10.60 12.97 -10.44
N SER A 159 11.59 12.81 -11.29
CA SER A 159 12.01 13.94 -12.15
C SER A 159 10.93 14.26 -13.19
N ALA A 160 10.94 15.47 -13.74
CA ALA A 160 10.02 15.86 -14.82
C ALA A 160 10.08 14.91 -16.03
N ALA A 161 11.25 14.36 -16.34
CA ALA A 161 11.42 13.39 -17.43
C ALA A 161 10.75 12.05 -17.09
N LEU A 162 10.97 11.54 -15.87
CA LEU A 162 10.37 10.28 -15.42
C LEU A 162 8.85 10.42 -15.29
N ARG A 163 8.36 11.53 -14.74
CA ARG A 163 6.93 11.82 -14.63
C ARG A 163 6.22 11.78 -15.98
N ARG A 164 6.78 12.47 -16.99
CA ARG A 164 6.23 12.45 -18.36
C ARG A 164 6.26 11.05 -18.98
N ALA A 165 7.38 10.34 -18.85
CA ALA A 165 7.50 8.98 -19.39
C ALA A 165 6.51 8.01 -18.72
N ALA A 166 6.26 8.14 -17.41
CA ALA A 166 5.25 7.35 -16.71
C ALA A 166 3.83 7.68 -17.21
N ALA A 167 3.49 8.96 -17.34
CA ALA A 167 2.19 9.39 -17.87
C ALA A 167 1.95 8.88 -19.31
N GLU A 168 2.96 8.98 -20.17
CA GLU A 168 2.90 8.52 -21.58
C GLU A 168 2.66 7.01 -21.65
N ARG A 169 3.46 6.19 -20.96
CA ARG A 169 3.30 4.72 -20.98
C ARG A 169 1.97 4.26 -20.40
N GLU A 170 1.45 4.94 -19.36
CA GLU A 170 0.15 4.64 -18.76
C GLU A 170 -1.01 5.05 -19.70
N ALA A 171 -0.89 6.19 -20.38
CA ALA A 171 -1.84 6.60 -21.41
C ALA A 171 -1.86 5.65 -22.63
N GLU A 172 -0.70 5.19 -23.09
CA GLU A 172 -0.61 4.16 -24.12
C GLU A 172 -1.24 2.83 -23.70
N LEU A 173 -1.06 2.44 -22.44
CA LEU A 173 -1.70 1.25 -21.88
C LEU A 173 -3.23 1.40 -21.88
N ALA A 174 -3.75 2.50 -21.41
CA ALA A 174 -5.19 2.81 -21.42
C ALA A 174 -5.76 2.80 -22.86
N ALA A 175 -5.04 3.38 -23.80
CA ALA A 175 -5.45 3.40 -25.22
C ALA A 175 -5.55 2.00 -25.86
N ARG A 176 -4.87 1.02 -25.30
CA ARG A 176 -4.94 -0.41 -25.70
C ARG A 176 -5.99 -1.21 -24.92
N GLY A 177 -6.80 -0.54 -24.08
CA GLY A 177 -7.82 -1.18 -23.24
C GLY A 177 -7.27 -1.76 -21.92
N GLY A 178 -6.04 -1.45 -21.54
CA GLY A 178 -5.50 -1.77 -20.22
C GLY A 178 -6.05 -0.85 -19.13
N VAL A 179 -5.96 -1.30 -17.88
CA VAL A 179 -6.37 -0.50 -16.73
C VAL A 179 -5.22 0.41 -16.32
N ALA A 180 -5.46 1.73 -16.32
CA ALA A 180 -4.52 2.75 -15.88
C ALA A 180 -5.27 3.92 -15.25
N LEU A 181 -4.58 4.68 -14.41
CA LEU A 181 -5.09 5.87 -13.74
C LEU A 181 -4.23 7.08 -14.13
N PRO A 182 -4.48 7.68 -15.31
CA PRO A 182 -3.71 8.83 -15.78
C PRO A 182 -3.88 10.04 -14.84
N PRO A 183 -3.05 11.10 -14.99
CA PRO A 183 -3.24 12.35 -14.30
C PRO A 183 -4.67 12.87 -14.48
N ASP A 184 -5.26 13.33 -13.38
CA ASP A 184 -6.64 13.83 -13.33
C ASP A 184 -6.70 14.95 -12.29
N PRO A 185 -7.21 16.15 -12.62
CA PRO A 185 -7.32 17.27 -11.70
C PRO A 185 -8.39 17.06 -10.62
N ASP A 186 -9.32 16.11 -10.79
CA ASP A 186 -10.35 15.88 -9.78
C ASP A 186 -9.73 15.47 -8.44
N GLY A 187 -10.06 16.23 -7.39
CA GLY A 187 -9.55 15.99 -6.04
C GLY A 187 -8.04 16.20 -5.86
N ALA A 188 -7.34 16.78 -6.84
CA ALA A 188 -5.90 17.01 -6.74
C ALA A 188 -5.55 18.00 -5.62
N VAL A 189 -4.51 17.70 -4.87
CA VAL A 189 -3.88 18.58 -3.90
C VAL A 189 -2.36 18.53 -4.13
N PRO A 190 -1.70 19.67 -4.42
CA PRO A 190 -2.28 21.00 -4.73
C PRO A 190 -3.25 21.02 -5.93
N ALA A 191 -4.31 21.84 -5.83
CA ALA A 191 -5.31 21.97 -6.88
C ALA A 191 -4.89 22.89 -8.05
N ALA A 192 -3.70 23.45 -8.00
CA ALA A 192 -3.15 24.37 -9.00
C ALA A 192 -2.29 23.62 -10.03
N ASP A 193 -2.31 24.10 -11.28
CA ASP A 193 -1.38 23.65 -12.32
C ASP A 193 0.07 24.07 -12.01
N PRO A 194 1.07 23.29 -12.45
CA PRO A 194 0.94 22.06 -13.25
C PRO A 194 0.62 20.77 -12.43
N VAL A 195 0.58 20.85 -11.10
CA VAL A 195 0.42 19.67 -10.25
C VAL A 195 -0.94 18.99 -10.49
N ALA A 196 -2.00 19.78 -10.58
CA ALA A 196 -3.35 19.21 -10.76
C ALA A 196 -3.49 18.44 -12.09
N SER A 197 -3.01 19.01 -13.19
CA SER A 197 -3.18 18.43 -14.53
C SER A 197 -2.11 17.43 -14.93
N GLU A 198 -0.89 17.51 -14.37
CA GLU A 198 0.26 16.69 -14.77
C GLU A 198 0.75 15.74 -13.67
N GLY A 199 0.34 15.95 -12.43
CA GLY A 199 0.75 15.12 -11.29
C GLY A 199 0.26 13.70 -11.41
N LEU A 200 1.18 12.74 -11.25
CA LEU A 200 0.82 11.32 -11.29
C LEU A 200 -0.02 10.94 -10.07
N ARG A 201 -1.06 10.14 -10.30
CA ARG A 201 -1.89 9.58 -9.22
C ARG A 201 -1.03 8.71 -8.29
N THR A 202 -1.41 8.67 -7.02
CA THR A 202 -0.68 7.92 -5.97
C THR A 202 -0.98 6.42 -5.96
N VAL A 203 -2.06 5.98 -6.58
CA VAL A 203 -2.48 4.58 -6.62
C VAL A 203 -1.47 3.64 -7.30
N PRO A 204 -0.89 3.91 -8.48
CA PRO A 204 0.10 3.00 -9.06
C PRO A 204 1.48 3.14 -8.40
N PRO A 205 2.18 2.03 -8.09
CA PRO A 205 3.61 2.06 -7.76
C PRO A 205 4.45 2.38 -9.03
N ARG A 206 5.62 3.00 -8.82
CA ARG A 206 6.54 3.35 -9.91
C ARG A 206 7.99 3.22 -9.43
N GLU A 207 8.93 3.60 -10.29
CA GLU A 207 10.37 3.53 -10.03
C GLU A 207 10.80 4.28 -8.76
N THR A 208 10.04 5.31 -8.37
CA THR A 208 10.28 6.11 -7.16
C THR A 208 9.62 5.54 -5.90
N GLY A 209 9.10 4.32 -5.93
CA GLY A 209 8.25 3.77 -4.88
C GLY A 209 6.78 4.12 -5.13
N GLY A 210 6.12 4.75 -4.18
CA GLY A 210 4.69 5.07 -4.20
C GLY A 210 3.87 4.00 -3.49
N ASN A 211 2.76 3.58 -4.06
CA ASN A 211 1.88 2.57 -3.50
C ASN A 211 2.46 1.17 -3.71
N ILE A 212 3.29 0.74 -2.79
CA ILE A 212 4.10 -0.48 -2.91
C ILE A 212 3.45 -1.70 -2.24
N ASP A 213 2.63 -1.49 -1.22
CA ASP A 213 1.88 -2.50 -0.47
C ASP A 213 2.68 -3.74 -0.09
N ILE A 214 3.96 -3.50 0.26
CA ILE A 214 4.88 -4.56 0.65
C ILE A 214 4.79 -4.76 2.16
N LYS A 215 4.05 -5.75 2.62
CA LYS A 215 3.82 -5.99 4.05
C LYS A 215 5.09 -6.25 4.87
N GLN A 216 6.22 -6.55 4.21
CA GLN A 216 7.51 -6.71 4.87
C GLN A 216 8.17 -5.37 5.26
N THR A 217 7.62 -4.22 4.83
CA THR A 217 8.13 -2.88 5.18
C THR A 217 7.70 -2.43 6.58
N THR A 218 7.86 -3.32 7.54
CA THR A 218 7.58 -3.07 8.97
C THR A 218 8.75 -2.36 9.66
N PRO A 219 8.58 -1.84 10.89
CA PRO A 219 9.68 -1.24 11.66
C PRO A 219 10.94 -2.10 11.69
N GLY A 220 12.10 -1.49 11.46
CA GLY A 220 13.41 -2.13 11.33
C GLY A 220 13.84 -2.40 9.88
N VAL A 221 12.95 -2.22 8.90
CA VAL A 221 13.30 -2.29 7.48
C VAL A 221 13.83 -0.95 7.00
N LYS A 222 14.80 -0.98 6.11
CA LYS A 222 15.33 0.16 5.36
C LYS A 222 14.88 0.06 3.91
N LEU A 223 14.20 1.10 3.46
CA LEU A 223 13.84 1.31 2.07
C LEU A 223 15.00 2.01 1.37
N LEU A 224 15.46 1.46 0.26
CA LEU A 224 16.55 2.02 -0.54
C LEU A 224 15.96 2.52 -1.86
N LEU A 225 15.83 3.82 -2.00
CA LEU A 225 15.14 4.47 -3.11
C LEU A 225 16.09 5.30 -3.96
N PRO A 226 16.13 5.12 -5.29
CA PRO A 226 16.93 5.96 -6.18
C PRO A 226 16.38 7.39 -6.21
N VAL A 227 17.25 8.37 -6.00
CA VAL A 227 16.90 9.80 -6.00
C VAL A 227 16.88 10.34 -7.43
N TYR A 228 15.80 11.03 -7.79
CA TYR A 228 15.59 11.59 -9.10
C TYR A 228 15.53 13.12 -9.14
N VAL A 229 15.37 13.76 -7.97
CA VAL A 229 15.32 15.23 -7.80
C VAL A 229 16.10 15.64 -6.55
N ASP A 230 16.55 16.89 -6.52
CA ASP A 230 17.22 17.45 -5.34
C ASP A 230 16.32 17.35 -4.11
N GLY A 231 16.91 16.96 -2.99
CA GLY A 231 16.19 16.76 -1.74
C GLY A 231 15.33 15.49 -1.68
N ALA A 232 15.31 14.65 -2.73
CA ALA A 232 14.51 13.45 -2.85
C ALA A 232 12.99 13.68 -2.79
N LEU A 233 12.49 14.61 -1.96
CA LEU A 233 11.09 14.95 -1.74
C LEU A 233 10.25 13.72 -1.33
N VAL A 234 10.51 13.26 -0.10
CA VAL A 234 9.93 12.03 0.47
C VAL A 234 8.52 12.27 0.98
N SER A 235 7.58 11.39 0.65
CA SER A 235 6.23 11.40 1.20
C SER A 235 5.75 10.00 1.52
N THR A 236 4.86 9.90 2.52
CA THR A 236 4.26 8.63 2.95
C THR A 236 2.82 8.83 3.39
N GLY A 237 2.04 7.76 3.38
CA GLY A 237 0.65 7.70 3.81
C GLY A 237 0.11 6.29 3.65
N ASP A 238 -1.22 6.14 3.68
CA ASP A 238 -1.85 4.86 3.41
C ASP A 238 -1.28 3.76 4.31
N VAL A 239 -1.41 3.95 5.63
CA VAL A 239 -0.78 3.03 6.59
C VAL A 239 -1.74 1.92 6.94
N HIS A 240 -1.23 0.70 6.79
CA HIS A 240 -1.96 -0.53 7.08
C HIS A 240 -1.66 -1.05 8.48
N TYR A 241 -2.68 -1.49 9.21
CA TYR A 241 -2.54 -2.20 10.47
C TYR A 241 -1.96 -3.59 10.26
N THR A 242 -2.44 -4.28 9.23
CA THR A 242 -1.95 -5.58 8.72
C THR A 242 -2.54 -5.86 7.34
N GLN A 243 -1.85 -6.69 6.58
CA GLN A 243 -2.24 -7.08 5.22
C GLN A 243 -1.74 -8.49 4.90
N GLY A 244 -2.46 -9.25 4.10
CA GLY A 244 -1.92 -10.42 3.42
C GLY A 244 -1.03 -10.03 2.23
N ASP A 245 -0.05 -10.88 1.87
CA ASP A 245 0.70 -10.66 0.62
C ASP A 245 -0.28 -10.65 -0.56
N CYS A 246 -0.36 -9.55 -1.27
CA CYS A 246 -1.18 -9.24 -2.44
C CYS A 246 -2.36 -8.30 -2.24
N GLU A 247 -2.78 -7.98 -1.03
CA GLU A 247 -3.88 -7.04 -0.80
C GLU A 247 -5.11 -7.30 -1.70
N ALA A 248 -5.61 -8.52 -1.66
CA ALA A 248 -6.45 -9.10 -2.70
C ALA A 248 -7.73 -8.29 -3.06
N CYS A 249 -8.38 -7.65 -2.09
CA CYS A 249 -9.58 -6.84 -2.37
C CYS A 249 -9.26 -5.37 -2.73
N GLY A 250 -7.99 -4.96 -2.63
CA GLY A 250 -7.52 -3.61 -2.94
C GLY A 250 -7.47 -2.67 -1.74
N THR A 251 -7.66 -3.21 -0.54
CA THR A 251 -7.39 -2.55 0.76
C THR A 251 -6.93 -3.58 1.78
N ALA A 252 -6.12 -3.13 2.73
CA ALA A 252 -5.71 -3.86 3.92
C ALA A 252 -6.69 -3.61 5.09
N ILE A 253 -6.18 -3.54 6.32
CA ILE A 253 -6.84 -2.80 7.39
C ILE A 253 -6.25 -1.40 7.38
N GLU A 254 -6.98 -0.49 6.77
CA GLU A 254 -6.64 0.92 6.63
C GLU A 254 -6.76 1.64 7.96
N MET A 255 -5.79 2.51 8.29
CA MET A 255 -5.81 3.29 9.52
C MET A 255 -5.03 4.60 9.38
N ARG A 256 -5.33 5.57 10.26
CA ARG A 256 -4.44 6.70 10.51
C ARG A 256 -3.27 6.25 11.38
N SER A 257 -2.14 6.94 11.28
CA SER A 257 -0.91 6.48 11.96
C SER A 257 0.10 7.60 12.19
N ARG A 258 1.16 7.26 12.94
CA ARG A 258 2.42 7.99 13.01
C ARG A 258 3.55 7.11 12.50
N VAL A 259 4.19 7.53 11.40
CA VAL A 259 5.33 6.81 10.81
C VAL A 259 6.62 7.55 11.13
N HIS A 260 7.51 6.91 11.88
CA HIS A 260 8.82 7.44 12.26
C HIS A 260 9.89 6.94 11.30
N VAL A 261 10.51 7.85 10.56
CA VAL A 261 11.49 7.52 9.51
C VAL A 261 12.79 8.25 9.77
N ARG A 262 13.91 7.54 9.67
CA ARG A 262 15.27 8.11 9.71
C ARG A 262 15.90 8.02 8.34
N PHE A 263 16.53 9.12 7.89
CA PHE A 263 17.14 9.18 6.57
C PHE A 263 18.65 9.09 6.60
N GLN A 264 19.23 8.31 5.65
CA GLN A 264 20.63 8.27 5.32
C GLN A 264 20.80 8.40 3.81
N LEU A 265 21.99 8.83 3.37
CA LEU A 265 22.32 8.97 1.95
C LEU A 265 23.53 8.11 1.59
N ARG A 266 23.38 7.34 0.52
CA ARG A 266 24.46 6.61 -0.14
C ARG A 266 24.77 7.34 -1.44
N LYS A 267 25.77 8.22 -1.37
CA LYS A 267 26.10 9.15 -2.45
C LYS A 267 26.45 8.40 -3.74
N ARG A 268 25.75 8.76 -4.83
CA ARG A 268 25.93 8.23 -6.20
C ARG A 268 25.77 6.72 -6.36
N GLU A 269 25.31 6.01 -5.34
CA GLU A 269 25.23 4.53 -5.39
C GLU A 269 24.18 4.08 -6.42
N ALA A 270 23.05 4.75 -6.54
CA ALA A 270 22.05 4.40 -7.54
C ALA A 270 22.60 4.54 -8.97
N ALA A 271 23.30 5.64 -9.26
CA ALA A 271 23.91 5.85 -10.58
C ALA A 271 25.05 4.85 -10.85
N GLN A 272 25.90 4.57 -9.88
CA GLN A 272 27.04 3.65 -10.06
C GLN A 272 26.61 2.20 -10.26
N ARG A 273 25.54 1.77 -9.60
CA ARG A 273 25.04 0.39 -9.68
C ARG A 273 23.89 0.21 -10.68
N GLY A 274 23.40 1.29 -11.29
CA GLY A 274 22.25 1.25 -12.21
C GLY A 274 20.95 0.87 -11.52
N ILE A 275 20.79 1.25 -10.24
CA ILE A 275 19.56 0.98 -9.48
C ILE A 275 18.48 1.94 -9.97
N ARG A 276 17.34 1.38 -10.39
CA ARG A 276 16.20 2.13 -10.95
C ARG A 276 14.93 2.02 -10.13
N ASP A 277 14.83 0.98 -9.31
CA ASP A 277 13.63 0.64 -8.54
C ASP A 277 13.96 0.52 -7.06
N LEU A 278 12.94 0.56 -6.22
CA LEU A 278 13.04 0.33 -4.79
C LEU A 278 13.72 -1.00 -4.47
N GLN A 279 14.61 -0.97 -3.49
CA GLN A 279 15.18 -2.15 -2.85
C GLN A 279 14.87 -2.10 -1.35
N LEU A 280 14.86 -3.25 -0.69
CA LEU A 280 14.61 -3.39 0.74
C LEU A 280 15.78 -4.13 1.38
N VAL A 281 16.13 -3.74 2.60
CA VAL A 281 17.05 -4.47 3.44
C VAL A 281 16.59 -4.46 4.89
N ARG A 282 16.80 -5.60 5.55
CA ARG A 282 16.64 -5.75 6.99
C ARG A 282 17.89 -6.42 7.53
N ASP A 283 18.59 -5.75 8.44
CA ASP A 283 19.90 -6.21 8.94
C ASP A 283 19.80 -7.15 10.15
N ASP A 284 18.65 -7.14 10.85
CA ASP A 284 18.38 -8.01 11.99
C ASP A 284 17.56 -9.24 11.60
N TYR A 285 17.61 -10.25 12.48
CA TYR A 285 16.73 -11.41 12.31
C TYR A 285 15.26 -10.98 12.44
N PHE A 286 14.50 -11.45 11.52
CA PHE A 286 13.10 -11.18 11.53
C PHE A 286 12.40 -11.85 12.66
N ALA A 287 11.72 -11.06 13.24
CA ALA A 287 11.04 -11.33 14.30
C ALA A 287 9.75 -12.08 14.36
N PRO A 288 8.56 -11.55 14.51
CA PRO A 288 7.44 -12.40 14.92
C PRO A 288 7.10 -13.45 13.86
N PRO A 289 6.76 -14.67 14.29
CA PRO A 289 6.45 -15.79 13.38
C PRO A 289 5.34 -15.51 12.38
N GLU A 290 4.40 -14.62 12.73
CA GLU A 290 3.29 -14.17 11.89
C GLU A 290 3.73 -13.46 10.61
N PHE A 291 4.96 -12.99 10.56
CA PHE A 291 5.53 -12.33 9.39
C PHE A 291 6.42 -13.23 8.54
N ALA A 292 7.06 -14.21 9.15
CA ALA A 292 8.02 -15.06 8.46
C ALA A 292 7.35 -16.16 7.65
N ALA A 293 6.58 -16.98 8.33
CA ALA A 293 5.69 -18.00 7.78
C ALA A 293 4.73 -18.38 8.91
N PRO A 294 3.46 -18.62 8.64
CA PRO A 294 2.54 -19.04 9.70
C PRO A 294 3.02 -20.35 10.30
N ARG A 295 3.00 -20.48 11.63
CA ARG A 295 3.36 -21.72 12.35
C ARG A 295 2.37 -22.83 12.04
N ARG A 296 1.11 -22.47 11.91
CA ARG A 296 0.00 -23.32 11.52
C ARG A 296 -0.70 -22.64 10.37
N PHE A 297 -0.94 -23.34 9.31
CA PHE A 297 -1.61 -22.77 8.14
C PHE A 297 -2.51 -23.80 7.46
N PHE A 298 -3.50 -23.30 6.76
CA PHE A 298 -4.18 -24.02 5.69
C PHE A 298 -3.80 -23.35 4.37
N ALA A 299 -3.62 -24.13 3.33
CA ALA A 299 -3.27 -23.57 2.03
C ALA A 299 -4.13 -24.16 0.93
N THR A 300 -4.50 -23.30 0.00
CA THR A 300 -5.08 -23.69 -1.29
C THR A 300 -4.10 -23.39 -2.40
N THR A 301 -4.23 -24.08 -3.50
CA THR A 301 -3.40 -23.90 -4.70
C THR A 301 -4.27 -23.57 -5.90
N GLY A 302 -3.69 -22.87 -6.85
CA GLY A 302 -4.25 -22.67 -8.18
C GLY A 302 -3.19 -22.95 -9.23
N ILE A 303 -3.65 -23.43 -10.37
CA ILE A 303 -2.84 -23.67 -11.57
C ILE A 303 -3.45 -22.91 -12.76
N SER A 304 -2.72 -22.84 -13.88
CA SER A 304 -3.11 -22.07 -15.08
C SER A 304 -4.24 -22.76 -15.89
N VAL A 305 -5.31 -23.19 -15.20
CA VAL A 305 -6.46 -23.86 -15.80
C VAL A 305 -7.76 -23.17 -15.41
N HIS A 306 -8.58 -22.81 -16.38
CA HIS A 306 -9.92 -22.24 -16.14
C HIS A 306 -10.88 -23.27 -15.55
N LYS A 307 -11.95 -22.79 -14.90
CA LYS A 307 -13.00 -23.67 -14.33
C LYS A 307 -13.67 -24.60 -15.35
N ASP A 308 -13.68 -24.24 -16.62
CA ASP A 308 -14.19 -25.07 -17.72
C ASP A 308 -13.20 -26.14 -18.23
N GLY A 309 -12.01 -26.20 -17.63
CA GLY A 309 -10.94 -27.12 -17.98
C GLY A 309 -10.01 -26.63 -19.12
N ARG A 310 -10.23 -25.43 -19.66
CA ARG A 310 -9.34 -24.85 -20.66
C ARG A 310 -8.02 -24.45 -19.99
N ASN A 311 -6.92 -24.92 -20.58
CA ASN A 311 -5.58 -24.64 -20.10
C ASN A 311 -5.02 -23.35 -20.73
N GLU A 312 -4.42 -22.50 -19.91
CA GLU A 312 -3.57 -21.40 -20.36
C GLU A 312 -2.10 -21.77 -20.17
N SER A 313 -1.25 -21.31 -21.10
CA SER A 313 0.18 -21.56 -20.97
C SER A 313 0.81 -20.50 -20.07
N GLU A 314 1.44 -20.96 -18.99
CA GLU A 314 2.32 -20.13 -18.17
C GLU A 314 1.64 -18.86 -17.56
N ASP A 315 0.35 -18.93 -17.22
CA ASP A 315 -0.41 -17.82 -16.66
C ASP A 315 -0.42 -17.84 -15.13
N ALA A 316 0.51 -17.11 -14.51
CA ALA A 316 0.60 -16.97 -13.08
C ALA A 316 -0.58 -16.17 -12.49
N THR A 317 -1.18 -15.27 -13.26
CA THR A 317 -2.33 -14.45 -12.81
C THR A 317 -3.56 -15.34 -12.67
N LEU A 318 -3.82 -16.22 -13.65
CA LEU A 318 -4.89 -17.21 -13.57
C LEU A 318 -4.67 -18.19 -12.41
N ALA A 319 -3.42 -18.64 -12.21
CA ALA A 319 -3.09 -19.52 -11.10
C ALA A 319 -3.34 -18.85 -9.73
N ALA A 320 -2.95 -17.57 -9.57
CA ALA A 320 -3.22 -16.79 -8.36
C ALA A 320 -4.72 -16.59 -8.11
N ARG A 321 -5.47 -16.26 -9.16
CA ARG A 321 -6.93 -16.14 -9.10
C ARG A 321 -7.59 -17.43 -8.60
N ASN A 322 -7.20 -18.56 -9.16
CA ASN A 322 -7.72 -19.86 -8.75
C ASN A 322 -7.36 -20.20 -7.30
N ALA A 323 -6.14 -19.91 -6.85
CA ALA A 323 -5.72 -20.13 -5.48
C ALA A 323 -6.59 -19.34 -4.48
N LEU A 324 -6.85 -18.06 -4.76
CA LEU A 324 -7.70 -17.21 -3.93
C LEU A 324 -9.17 -17.66 -3.92
N LEU A 325 -9.75 -17.97 -5.08
CA LEU A 325 -11.12 -18.46 -5.15
C LEU A 325 -11.30 -19.76 -4.35
N ASN A 326 -10.35 -20.68 -4.43
CA ASN A 326 -10.33 -21.88 -3.62
C ASN A 326 -10.20 -21.57 -2.10
N MET A 327 -9.47 -20.52 -1.72
CA MET A 327 -9.37 -20.08 -0.32
C MET A 327 -10.69 -19.47 0.15
N ILE A 328 -11.34 -18.66 -0.68
CA ILE A 328 -12.66 -18.09 -0.38
C ILE A 328 -13.69 -19.22 -0.16
N ASP A 329 -13.69 -20.22 -1.02
CA ASP A 329 -14.56 -21.39 -0.87
C ASP A 329 -14.26 -22.18 0.44
N TYR A 330 -12.99 -22.32 0.80
CA TYR A 330 -12.60 -22.92 2.10
C TYR A 330 -13.09 -22.09 3.29
N LEU A 331 -12.92 -20.77 3.26
CA LEU A 331 -13.42 -19.88 4.30
C LEU A 331 -14.94 -19.94 4.43
N GLY A 332 -15.65 -20.17 3.32
CA GLY A 332 -17.08 -20.47 3.30
C GLY A 332 -17.45 -21.70 4.15
N THR A 333 -16.61 -22.76 4.13
CA THR A 333 -16.83 -23.92 4.98
C THR A 333 -16.64 -23.64 6.47
N ARG A 334 -15.99 -22.52 6.80
CA ARG A 334 -15.79 -22.03 8.16
C ARG A 334 -16.86 -21.05 8.64
N GLY A 335 -17.85 -20.78 7.80
CA GLY A 335 -19.00 -19.94 8.14
C GLY A 335 -18.91 -18.48 7.68
N PHE A 336 -17.88 -18.09 6.95
CA PHE A 336 -17.77 -16.77 6.35
C PHE A 336 -18.54 -16.70 5.02
N ASP A 337 -19.27 -15.63 4.79
CA ASP A 337 -19.81 -15.37 3.46
C ASP A 337 -18.68 -14.97 2.47
N ARG A 338 -19.02 -14.83 1.20
CA ARG A 338 -18.00 -14.59 0.16
C ARG A 338 -17.28 -13.25 0.33
N GLN A 339 -17.99 -12.19 0.74
CA GLN A 339 -17.37 -10.87 0.95
C GLN A 339 -16.50 -10.85 2.21
N GLN A 340 -16.99 -11.41 3.31
CA GLN A 340 -16.16 -11.61 4.52
C GLN A 340 -14.89 -12.42 4.21
N ALA A 341 -15.02 -13.49 3.43
CA ALA A 341 -13.90 -14.32 3.04
C ALA A 341 -12.89 -13.58 2.15
N TYR A 342 -13.37 -12.74 1.23
CA TYR A 342 -12.51 -11.96 0.35
C TYR A 342 -11.79 -10.84 1.11
N ALA A 343 -12.48 -10.11 1.98
CA ALA A 343 -11.86 -9.13 2.87
C ALA A 343 -10.82 -9.78 3.79
N LEU A 344 -11.11 -10.98 4.35
CA LEU A 344 -10.16 -11.72 5.16
C LEU A 344 -8.95 -12.20 4.35
N CYS A 345 -9.13 -12.59 3.11
CA CYS A 345 -8.01 -12.91 2.21
C CYS A 345 -7.09 -11.69 2.03
N SER A 346 -7.66 -10.49 1.86
CA SER A 346 -6.88 -9.25 1.72
C SER A 346 -6.03 -8.94 2.95
N CYS A 347 -6.59 -9.13 4.13
CA CYS A 347 -5.92 -8.78 5.40
C CYS A 347 -4.93 -9.84 5.92
N ALA A 348 -5.07 -11.11 5.53
CA ALA A 348 -4.38 -12.20 6.21
C ALA A 348 -3.82 -13.31 5.33
N VAL A 349 -4.28 -13.49 4.10
CA VAL A 349 -3.82 -14.59 3.23
C VAL A 349 -2.63 -14.16 2.41
N ASP A 350 -1.57 -14.97 2.43
CA ASP A 350 -0.37 -14.74 1.63
C ASP A 350 -0.44 -15.48 0.30
N LEU A 351 -0.43 -14.75 -0.81
CA LEU A 351 -0.20 -15.33 -2.13
C LEU A 351 1.29 -15.52 -2.38
N ARG A 352 1.68 -16.75 -2.71
CA ARG A 352 3.07 -17.08 -3.06
C ARG A 352 3.14 -17.77 -4.41
N ILE A 353 4.02 -17.28 -5.25
CA ILE A 353 4.39 -17.99 -6.47
C ILE A 353 5.20 -19.20 -6.07
N SER A 354 4.65 -20.40 -6.23
CA SER A 354 5.28 -21.64 -5.80
C SER A 354 6.27 -22.17 -6.84
N GLN A 355 5.92 -22.07 -8.13
CA GLN A 355 6.83 -22.36 -9.22
C GLN A 355 6.38 -21.70 -10.54
N LEU A 356 7.34 -21.33 -11.37
CA LEU A 356 7.17 -20.71 -12.70
C LEU A 356 8.00 -21.45 -13.77
N VAL A 357 8.13 -22.78 -13.67
CA VAL A 357 9.03 -23.57 -14.52
C VAL A 357 8.38 -24.83 -15.10
N ASP A 358 7.30 -25.32 -14.50
CA ASP A 358 6.69 -26.59 -14.91
C ASP A 358 5.57 -26.33 -15.91
N VAL A 359 5.97 -26.22 -17.16
CA VAL A 359 5.04 -25.97 -18.28
C VAL A 359 4.05 -27.14 -18.47
N PRO A 360 2.79 -26.87 -18.83
CA PRO A 360 2.23 -25.56 -19.15
C PRO A 360 1.67 -24.82 -17.94
N ASN A 361 1.68 -25.41 -16.74
CA ASN A 361 0.94 -24.90 -15.59
C ASN A 361 1.84 -24.35 -14.50
N PHE A 362 1.80 -23.03 -14.30
CA PHE A 362 2.37 -22.40 -13.10
C PHE A 362 1.51 -22.68 -11.88
N THR A 363 2.14 -22.71 -10.71
CA THR A 363 1.45 -22.93 -9.43
C THR A 363 1.60 -21.76 -8.50
N VAL A 364 0.48 -21.25 -8.01
CA VAL A 364 0.41 -20.26 -6.92
C VAL A 364 -0.28 -20.88 -5.72
N THR A 365 0.19 -20.54 -4.53
CA THR A 365 -0.36 -21.01 -3.25
C THR A 365 -0.91 -19.82 -2.47
N ALA A 366 -2.13 -19.93 -1.97
CA ALA A 366 -2.72 -19.01 -1.00
C ALA A 366 -2.61 -19.64 0.41
N LEU A 367 -1.88 -19.00 1.32
CA LEU A 367 -1.62 -19.49 2.67
C LEU A 367 -2.42 -18.66 3.68
N LEU A 368 -3.27 -19.32 4.45
CA LEU A 368 -4.04 -18.73 5.53
C LEU A 368 -3.43 -19.11 6.87
N PRO A 369 -2.97 -18.14 7.70
CA PRO A 369 -2.52 -18.43 9.05
C PRO A 369 -3.70 -18.92 9.90
N LEU A 370 -3.56 -20.08 10.55
CA LEU A 370 -4.63 -20.61 11.42
C LEU A 370 -4.60 -20.02 12.83
N ASP A 371 -3.53 -19.32 13.18
CA ASP A 371 -3.38 -18.67 14.49
C ASP A 371 -4.20 -17.37 14.61
N ILE A 372 -4.81 -16.91 13.54
CA ILE A 372 -5.75 -15.78 13.56
C ILE A 372 -7.14 -16.14 14.11
N PHE A 373 -7.47 -17.42 14.19
CA PHE A 373 -8.76 -17.88 14.72
C PHE A 373 -8.70 -18.06 16.24
N VAL A 374 -9.61 -17.41 16.96
CA VAL A 374 -9.71 -17.35 18.43
C VAL A 374 -11.01 -17.92 18.94
#